data_628edaa3396c25647973241ffe43bcd6
#
_entry.id   628edaa3396c25647973241ffe43bcd6
#
_cell.length_a   1.000
_cell.length_b   1.000
_cell.length_c   1.000
_cell.angle_alpha   90.00
_cell.angle_beta   90.00
_cell.angle_gamma   90.00
#
_symmetry.space_group_name_H-M   'P 1'
#
loop_
_entity.id
_entity.type
_entity.pdbx_description
1 polymer ?
#
loop_
_entity_poly.entity_id
_entity_poly.type
_entity_poly.pdbx_seq_one_letter_code
_entity_poly.pdbx_strand_id
1 'polypeptide(L)'
;MQSPAEFPAPPPGCPAHNSGKGIPVYTPEFARDPDAYYEYMRHFGPAAPVELAPGVEASLVTDYAAALHVLQNPDTFVRDARRWRGLNEGRVPLDSPIVPMMAYRPNCLFSDGAEHLRVRRAVTESLAKIDTHRVSRHVDRVSRYLISQFTGRGQVDLVADYAQLVPLLVFNELFGCPAEIGDRLVFGISSLMDGVDAAKANQLVTETLLDLVQRKRAQPGDDITSWLMQHPAGLSDEEMIHQLVTLIGAGTEPTQNVIASALLLLLSDEKYAGDQHGAGLLVEDAINDVLWNSPPIANYAIHYPVYDVDLSGSKLDAGDPVVISFAAANSDPSLSTSRQTLSKRAHLAWGAGPHACPAKDPAMLIAVLAIEKLLNKLPDIELGVPAETLTWRPGPIHRALNALPARFTPVRSETSTSPRYGGQSRTAPAAPAPDERSRSQKNSFWSGFLTWFKG
;
A
#
# COMPACT_ATOMS: atom_id res chain seq x y z
N MET A 1 36.35 -33.69 -6.78
CA MET A 1 36.23 -32.31 -7.30
C MET A 1 34.87 -32.23 -7.97
N GLN A 2 33.86 -31.71 -7.29
CA GLN A 2 32.58 -31.38 -7.91
C GLN A 2 32.79 -30.11 -8.72
N SER A 3 32.41 -30.13 -10.01
CA SER A 3 32.35 -28.92 -10.84
C SER A 3 31.57 -27.83 -10.11
N PRO A 4 31.98 -26.55 -10.19
CA PRO A 4 31.16 -25.47 -9.69
C PRO A 4 29.78 -25.58 -10.34
N ALA A 5 28.71 -25.63 -9.55
CA ALA A 5 27.36 -25.58 -10.08
C ALA A 5 27.28 -24.31 -10.95
N GLU A 6 27.01 -24.48 -12.25
CA GLU A 6 26.78 -23.36 -13.16
C GLU A 6 25.56 -22.60 -12.63
N PHE A 7 25.73 -21.36 -12.21
CA PHE A 7 24.63 -20.48 -11.89
C PHE A 7 23.71 -20.35 -13.12
N PRO A 8 22.41 -20.47 -12.96
CA PRO A 8 21.49 -20.26 -14.06
C PRO A 8 21.63 -18.84 -14.61
N ALA A 9 21.29 -18.66 -15.87
CA ALA A 9 21.29 -17.33 -16.48
C ALA A 9 20.28 -16.43 -15.75
N PRO A 10 20.62 -15.17 -15.43
CA PRO A 10 19.67 -14.24 -14.85
C PRO A 10 18.51 -13.97 -15.80
N PRO A 11 17.35 -13.54 -15.25
CA PRO A 11 16.19 -13.18 -16.04
C PRO A 11 16.50 -12.15 -17.13
N PRO A 12 15.80 -12.17 -18.27
CA PRO A 12 15.98 -11.18 -19.34
C PRO A 12 15.85 -9.75 -18.81
N GLY A 13 16.85 -8.91 -19.11
CA GLY A 13 16.88 -7.53 -18.66
C GLY A 13 17.52 -7.32 -17.26
N CYS A 14 17.94 -8.38 -16.56
CA CYS A 14 18.68 -8.26 -15.31
C CYS A 14 20.15 -7.92 -15.59
N PRO A 15 20.67 -6.76 -15.18
CA PRO A 15 22.06 -6.36 -15.41
C PRO A 15 23.08 -7.06 -14.49
N ALA A 16 22.68 -8.01 -13.66
CA ALA A 16 23.53 -8.67 -12.66
C ALA A 16 24.74 -9.43 -13.24
N HIS A 17 24.81 -9.62 -14.56
CA HIS A 17 25.92 -10.33 -15.23
C HIS A 17 27.27 -9.59 -15.20
N ASN A 18 27.33 -8.28 -15.00
CA ASN A 18 28.54 -7.53 -15.37
C ASN A 18 29.22 -6.71 -14.26
N SER A 19 28.73 -6.69 -13.01
CA SER A 19 29.24 -5.67 -12.09
C SER A 19 29.56 -6.09 -10.66
N GLY A 20 29.27 -7.33 -10.24
CA GLY A 20 29.37 -7.70 -8.81
C GLY A 20 28.43 -6.92 -7.91
N LYS A 21 27.45 -6.20 -8.49
CA LYS A 21 26.41 -5.43 -7.81
C LYS A 21 25.20 -6.30 -7.54
N GLY A 22 24.39 -5.89 -6.57
CA GLY A 22 23.12 -6.56 -6.24
C GLY A 22 22.14 -6.57 -7.41
N ILE A 23 21.17 -7.50 -7.37
CA ILE A 23 20.10 -7.63 -8.36
C ILE A 23 19.16 -6.43 -8.22
N PRO A 24 18.93 -5.60 -9.28
CA PRO A 24 18.08 -4.44 -9.16
C PRO A 24 16.60 -4.84 -9.09
N VAL A 25 15.93 -4.45 -7.99
CA VAL A 25 14.50 -4.75 -7.75
C VAL A 25 13.60 -3.52 -7.90
N TYR A 26 14.10 -2.45 -8.50
CA TYR A 26 13.37 -1.19 -8.72
C TYR A 26 13.05 -0.93 -10.19
N THR A 27 13.42 -1.83 -11.10
CA THR A 27 13.34 -1.62 -12.54
C THR A 27 11.98 -2.02 -13.12
N PRO A 28 11.62 -1.50 -14.32
CA PRO A 28 10.42 -1.93 -15.03
C PRO A 28 10.43 -3.44 -15.37
N GLU A 29 11.61 -4.01 -15.64
CA GLU A 29 11.79 -5.44 -15.93
C GLU A 29 11.42 -6.29 -14.72
N PHE A 30 11.91 -5.92 -13.53
CA PHE A 30 11.52 -6.57 -12.28
C PHE A 30 10.01 -6.43 -12.03
N ALA A 31 9.44 -5.23 -12.21
CA ALA A 31 8.01 -5.01 -11.99
C ALA A 31 7.13 -5.82 -12.95
N ARG A 32 7.62 -6.10 -14.17
CA ARG A 32 6.89 -6.92 -15.17
C ARG A 32 6.83 -8.39 -14.79
N ASP A 33 7.95 -8.97 -14.33
CA ASP A 33 8.05 -10.41 -14.02
C ASP A 33 8.90 -10.63 -12.74
N PRO A 34 8.38 -10.28 -11.56
CA PRO A 34 9.12 -10.45 -10.31
C PRO A 34 9.38 -11.92 -9.96
N ASP A 35 8.51 -12.83 -10.39
CA ASP A 35 8.62 -14.26 -10.06
C ASP A 35 9.87 -14.88 -10.65
N ALA A 36 10.23 -14.57 -11.91
CA ALA A 36 11.48 -14.99 -12.52
C ALA A 36 12.70 -14.46 -11.75
N TYR A 37 12.63 -13.23 -11.22
CA TYR A 37 13.69 -12.67 -10.38
C TYR A 37 13.77 -13.38 -9.03
N TYR A 38 12.66 -13.67 -8.37
CA TYR A 38 12.65 -14.40 -7.10
C TYR A 38 13.17 -15.83 -7.27
N GLU A 39 12.82 -16.51 -8.35
CA GLU A 39 13.35 -17.84 -8.68
C GLU A 39 14.89 -17.79 -8.85
N TYR A 40 15.40 -16.82 -9.59
CA TYR A 40 16.84 -16.60 -9.74
C TYR A 40 17.51 -16.30 -8.39
N MET A 41 16.92 -15.43 -7.57
CA MET A 41 17.47 -15.06 -6.24
C MET A 41 17.60 -16.24 -5.29
N ARG A 42 16.71 -17.23 -5.35
CA ARG A 42 16.79 -18.44 -4.49
C ARG A 42 18.06 -19.25 -4.68
N HIS A 43 18.76 -19.10 -5.81
CA HIS A 43 20.06 -19.75 -6.03
C HIS A 43 21.18 -19.18 -5.14
N PHE A 44 21.01 -17.99 -4.58
CA PHE A 44 21.95 -17.39 -3.64
C PHE A 44 21.74 -17.88 -2.19
N GLY A 45 20.76 -18.72 -1.95
CA GLY A 45 20.36 -19.18 -0.61
C GLY A 45 19.16 -18.40 -0.07
N PRO A 46 18.93 -18.43 1.27
CA PRO A 46 17.77 -17.80 1.88
C PRO A 46 17.71 -16.27 1.76
N ALA A 47 18.84 -15.62 1.50
CA ALA A 47 18.93 -14.19 1.23
C ALA A 47 19.84 -13.89 0.04
N ALA A 48 19.36 -13.09 -0.89
CA ALA A 48 20.07 -12.69 -2.12
C ALA A 48 20.54 -11.23 -2.05
N PRO A 49 21.71 -10.89 -2.64
CA PRO A 49 22.14 -9.51 -2.75
C PRO A 49 21.28 -8.76 -3.77
N VAL A 50 20.70 -7.62 -3.36
CA VAL A 50 19.85 -6.79 -4.21
C VAL A 50 20.26 -5.32 -4.16
N GLU A 51 19.84 -4.57 -5.16
CA GLU A 51 19.89 -3.12 -5.22
C GLU A 51 18.45 -2.57 -5.16
N LEU A 52 18.12 -1.81 -4.10
CA LEU A 52 16.79 -1.24 -3.87
C LEU A 52 16.55 0.06 -4.65
N ALA A 53 17.60 0.77 -4.94
CA ALA A 53 17.69 1.97 -5.78
C ALA A 53 19.14 2.13 -6.20
N PRO A 54 19.49 2.93 -7.21
CA PRO A 54 20.88 3.12 -7.62
C PRO A 54 21.79 3.45 -6.43
N GLY A 55 22.79 2.59 -6.17
CA GLY A 55 23.74 2.72 -5.06
C GLY A 55 23.19 2.35 -3.67
N VAL A 56 22.04 1.73 -3.56
CA VAL A 56 21.45 1.29 -2.29
C VAL A 56 21.37 -0.24 -2.24
N GLU A 57 22.39 -0.85 -1.69
CA GLU A 57 22.50 -2.30 -1.56
C GLU A 57 21.77 -2.83 -0.32
N ALA A 58 21.23 -4.06 -0.41
CA ALA A 58 20.56 -4.78 0.66
C ALA A 58 20.63 -6.30 0.44
N SER A 59 20.27 -7.06 1.47
CA SER A 59 20.02 -8.50 1.37
C SER A 59 18.52 -8.74 1.37
N LEU A 60 17.97 -9.39 0.33
CA LEU A 60 16.54 -9.72 0.22
C LEU A 60 16.30 -11.17 0.64
N VAL A 61 15.57 -11.38 1.72
CA VAL A 61 15.20 -12.71 2.22
C VAL A 61 14.03 -13.25 1.41
N THR A 62 14.22 -14.41 0.77
CA THR A 62 13.26 -15.03 -0.16
C THR A 62 12.69 -16.37 0.34
N ASP A 63 13.27 -16.94 1.38
CA ASP A 63 12.86 -18.19 2.03
C ASP A 63 11.85 -17.91 3.15
N TYR A 64 10.78 -18.71 3.25
CA TYR A 64 9.71 -18.48 4.23
C TYR A 64 10.17 -18.68 5.68
N ALA A 65 10.96 -19.71 5.95
CA ALA A 65 11.43 -20.00 7.30
C ALA A 65 12.45 -18.95 7.75
N ALA A 66 13.36 -18.53 6.85
CA ALA A 66 14.31 -17.46 7.10
C ALA A 66 13.60 -16.12 7.34
N ALA A 67 12.56 -15.81 6.55
CA ALA A 67 11.75 -14.61 6.75
C ALA A 67 11.08 -14.60 8.14
N LEU A 68 10.46 -15.72 8.55
CA LEU A 68 9.92 -15.87 9.90
C LEU A 68 10.98 -15.71 10.97
N HIS A 69 12.17 -16.31 10.76
CA HIS A 69 13.28 -16.19 11.70
C HIS A 69 13.68 -14.73 11.91
N VAL A 70 13.89 -13.97 10.83
CA VAL A 70 14.23 -12.54 10.92
C VAL A 70 13.14 -11.74 11.63
N LEU A 71 11.87 -11.93 11.23
CA LEU A 71 10.73 -11.17 11.77
C LEU A 71 10.46 -11.44 13.26
N GLN A 72 10.85 -12.61 13.78
CA GLN A 72 10.58 -13.06 15.15
C GLN A 72 11.78 -12.92 16.09
N ASN A 73 12.94 -12.45 15.60
CA ASN A 73 14.15 -12.29 16.42
C ASN A 73 14.59 -10.81 16.51
N PRO A 74 13.80 -9.95 17.20
CA PRO A 74 14.04 -8.51 17.27
C PRO A 74 15.33 -8.13 18.02
N ASP A 75 15.90 -9.02 18.82
CA ASP A 75 17.17 -8.78 19.52
C ASP A 75 18.38 -8.85 18.57
N THR A 76 18.26 -9.61 17.48
CA THR A 76 19.29 -9.77 16.45
C THR A 76 19.02 -8.86 15.24
N PHE A 77 17.78 -8.78 14.82
CA PHE A 77 17.33 -8.06 13.63
C PHE A 77 16.44 -6.88 14.04
N VAL A 78 17.07 -5.74 14.32
CA VAL A 78 16.36 -4.55 14.80
C VAL A 78 15.80 -3.72 13.64
N ARG A 79 14.78 -2.91 13.95
CA ARG A 79 14.15 -1.98 13.00
C ARG A 79 14.77 -0.59 13.03
N ASP A 80 15.63 -0.31 13.99
CA ASP A 80 16.25 0.99 14.21
C ASP A 80 17.19 1.37 13.06
N ALA A 81 16.67 2.19 12.13
CA ALA A 81 17.41 2.64 10.95
C ALA A 81 18.60 3.57 11.24
N ARG A 82 18.79 4.01 12.50
CA ARG A 82 20.03 4.70 12.91
C ARG A 82 21.26 3.81 12.80
N ARG A 83 21.05 2.48 12.69
CA ARG A 83 22.07 1.48 12.43
C ARG A 83 22.45 1.33 10.96
N TRP A 84 21.74 1.94 10.03
CA TRP A 84 21.99 1.79 8.60
C TRP A 84 23.41 2.24 8.26
N ARG A 85 24.32 1.27 8.20
CA ARG A 85 25.75 1.49 8.00
C ARG A 85 26.04 2.30 6.73
N GLY A 86 25.46 1.90 5.59
CA GLY A 86 25.67 2.57 4.31
C GLY A 86 25.27 4.03 4.30
N LEU A 87 24.19 4.40 5.00
CA LEU A 87 23.75 5.79 5.15
C LEU A 87 24.71 6.58 6.07
N ASN A 88 25.10 5.99 7.20
CA ASN A 88 25.98 6.61 8.19
C ASN A 88 27.39 6.87 7.65
N GLU A 89 27.89 6.00 6.77
CA GLU A 89 29.19 6.12 6.10
C GLU A 89 29.14 6.99 4.84
N GLY A 90 27.98 7.54 4.46
CA GLY A 90 27.82 8.39 3.28
C GLY A 90 27.93 7.64 1.96
N ARG A 91 27.78 6.31 1.95
CA ARG A 91 27.77 5.49 0.73
C ARG A 91 26.43 5.56 -0.02
N VAL A 92 25.34 5.84 0.71
CA VAL A 92 24.01 5.98 0.16
C VAL A 92 23.75 7.44 -0.22
N PRO A 93 23.36 7.75 -1.46
CA PRO A 93 22.98 9.11 -1.85
C PRO A 93 21.78 9.62 -1.04
N LEU A 94 21.91 10.79 -0.42
CA LEU A 94 20.84 11.36 0.42
C LEU A 94 19.58 11.74 -0.38
N ASP A 95 19.72 11.97 -1.67
CA ASP A 95 18.62 12.23 -2.61
C ASP A 95 18.02 10.95 -3.22
N SER A 96 18.49 9.77 -2.81
CA SER A 96 17.93 8.50 -3.27
C SER A 96 16.46 8.40 -2.90
N PRO A 97 15.58 7.99 -3.85
CA PRO A 97 14.14 7.92 -3.65
C PRO A 97 13.69 6.93 -2.56
N ILE A 98 14.57 5.99 -2.17
CA ILE A 98 14.25 5.00 -1.12
C ILE A 98 14.56 5.52 0.30
N VAL A 99 15.43 6.52 0.44
CA VAL A 99 15.83 7.07 1.75
C VAL A 99 14.62 7.52 2.59
N PRO A 100 13.60 8.21 2.06
CA PRO A 100 12.43 8.59 2.84
C PRO A 100 11.65 7.41 3.44
N MET A 101 11.76 6.22 2.82
CA MET A 101 11.09 4.99 3.27
C MET A 101 11.92 4.18 4.26
N MET A 102 13.25 4.41 4.31
CA MET A 102 14.19 3.63 5.11
C MET A 102 14.82 4.42 6.26
N ALA A 103 14.95 5.74 6.15
CA ALA A 103 15.56 6.58 7.18
C ALA A 103 14.73 6.57 8.47
N TYR A 104 15.43 6.67 9.60
CA TYR A 104 14.82 6.70 10.93
C TYR A 104 13.74 7.78 11.06
N ARG A 105 12.64 7.42 11.68
CA ARG A 105 11.58 8.31 12.14
C ARG A 105 11.14 7.90 13.53
N PRO A 106 10.84 8.82 14.46
CA PRO A 106 10.38 8.49 15.81
C PRO A 106 8.93 7.98 15.80
N ASN A 107 8.76 6.71 15.46
CA ASN A 107 7.48 6.00 15.42
C ASN A 107 7.66 4.50 15.72
N CYS A 108 6.57 3.75 15.85
CA CYS A 108 6.64 2.32 16.18
C CYS A 108 7.23 1.44 15.07
N LEU A 109 7.41 1.94 13.83
CA LEU A 109 7.98 1.16 12.74
C LEU A 109 9.52 1.08 12.82
N PHE A 110 10.16 2.16 13.31
CA PHE A 110 11.61 2.32 13.36
C PHE A 110 12.17 2.26 14.79
N SER A 111 11.44 1.69 15.73
CA SER A 111 11.86 1.50 17.11
C SER A 111 11.80 0.04 17.53
N ASP A 112 12.58 -0.32 18.54
CA ASP A 112 12.69 -1.66 19.11
C ASP A 112 12.54 -1.65 20.62
N GLY A 113 12.41 -2.81 21.25
CA GLY A 113 12.40 -2.96 22.71
C GLY A 113 11.33 -2.14 23.41
N ALA A 114 11.70 -1.47 24.48
CA ALA A 114 10.78 -0.69 25.33
C ALA A 114 10.17 0.53 24.59
N GLU A 115 10.95 1.19 23.72
CA GLU A 115 10.46 2.32 22.92
C GLU A 115 9.37 1.85 21.95
N HIS A 116 9.63 0.76 21.21
CA HIS A 116 8.62 0.14 20.36
C HIS A 116 7.36 -0.21 21.15
N LEU A 117 7.50 -0.92 22.28
CA LEU A 117 6.36 -1.34 23.08
C LEU A 117 5.49 -0.16 23.53
N ARG A 118 6.11 0.97 23.94
CA ARG A 118 5.40 2.18 24.36
C ARG A 118 4.55 2.76 23.22
N VAL A 119 5.18 3.04 22.07
CA VAL A 119 4.48 3.66 20.93
C VAL A 119 3.51 2.69 20.28
N ARG A 120 3.92 1.41 20.11
CA ARG A 120 3.08 0.36 19.54
C ARG A 120 1.81 0.12 20.33
N ARG A 121 1.90 0.15 21.67
CA ARG A 121 0.73 0.01 22.54
C ARG A 121 -0.27 1.14 22.30
N ALA A 122 0.18 2.39 22.16
CA ALA A 122 -0.68 3.51 21.82
C ALA A 122 -1.43 3.29 20.51
N VAL A 123 -0.72 2.82 19.48
CA VAL A 123 -1.32 2.50 18.18
C VAL A 123 -2.35 1.37 18.30
N THR A 124 -1.98 0.25 18.91
CA THR A 124 -2.84 -0.94 18.98
C THR A 124 -4.10 -0.67 19.79
N GLU A 125 -3.99 0.00 20.96
CA GLU A 125 -5.13 0.33 21.81
C GLU A 125 -6.02 1.42 21.19
N SER A 126 -5.46 2.34 20.38
CA SER A 126 -6.26 3.32 19.65
C SER A 126 -7.01 2.67 18.48
N LEU A 127 -6.36 1.79 17.71
CA LEU A 127 -7.01 1.05 16.65
C LEU A 127 -8.11 0.10 17.17
N ALA A 128 -7.93 -0.47 18.36
CA ALA A 128 -8.92 -1.34 19.00
C ALA A 128 -10.23 -0.59 19.39
N LYS A 129 -10.21 0.74 19.44
CA LYS A 129 -11.43 1.56 19.66
C LYS A 129 -12.26 1.76 18.39
N ILE A 130 -11.75 1.34 17.23
CA ILE A 130 -12.48 1.47 15.96
C ILE A 130 -13.74 0.61 16.00
N ASP A 131 -14.91 1.24 15.89
CA ASP A 131 -16.18 0.57 15.70
C ASP A 131 -16.31 0.06 14.24
N THR A 132 -16.37 -1.26 14.07
CA THR A 132 -16.51 -1.91 12.75
C THR A 132 -17.77 -1.48 12.01
N HIS A 133 -18.87 -1.20 12.71
CA HIS A 133 -20.09 -0.66 12.10
C HIS A 133 -19.88 0.76 11.58
N ARG A 134 -19.09 1.56 12.29
CA ARG A 134 -18.71 2.90 11.83
C ARG A 134 -17.86 2.80 10.56
N VAL A 135 -16.84 1.94 10.54
CA VAL A 135 -16.03 1.67 9.33
C VAL A 135 -16.94 1.27 8.17
N SER A 136 -17.84 0.30 8.38
CA SER A 136 -18.74 -0.17 7.33
C SER A 136 -19.64 0.95 6.76
N ARG A 137 -20.15 1.84 7.62
CA ARG A 137 -20.92 3.02 7.17
C ARG A 137 -20.05 4.01 6.39
N HIS A 138 -18.78 4.22 6.79
CA HIS A 138 -17.87 5.10 6.07
C HIS A 138 -17.53 4.53 4.70
N VAL A 139 -17.16 3.25 4.61
CA VAL A 139 -16.88 2.58 3.33
C VAL A 139 -18.11 2.62 2.40
N ASP A 140 -19.29 2.31 2.92
CA ASP A 140 -20.53 2.36 2.12
C ASP A 140 -20.79 3.76 1.55
N ARG A 141 -20.62 4.79 2.35
CA ARG A 141 -20.80 6.19 1.95
C ARG A 141 -19.78 6.62 0.90
N VAL A 142 -18.50 6.35 1.16
CA VAL A 142 -17.40 6.67 0.26
C VAL A 142 -17.57 5.93 -1.07
N SER A 143 -17.83 4.63 -1.03
CA SER A 143 -18.02 3.82 -2.24
C SER A 143 -19.21 4.34 -3.08
N ARG A 144 -20.35 4.62 -2.48
CA ARG A 144 -21.50 5.20 -3.20
C ARG A 144 -21.19 6.52 -3.84
N TYR A 145 -20.48 7.40 -3.13
CA TYR A 145 -20.06 8.68 -3.68
C TYR A 145 -19.16 8.48 -4.89
N LEU A 146 -18.08 7.69 -4.78
CA LEU A 146 -17.13 7.45 -5.85
C LEU A 146 -17.79 6.80 -7.07
N ILE A 147 -18.58 5.77 -6.86
CA ILE A 147 -19.29 5.07 -7.94
C ILE A 147 -20.22 6.04 -8.67
N SER A 148 -20.90 6.93 -7.96
CA SER A 148 -21.80 7.93 -8.59
C SER A 148 -21.06 8.88 -9.54
N GLN A 149 -19.75 9.07 -9.37
CA GLN A 149 -18.96 9.97 -10.24
C GLN A 149 -18.69 9.38 -11.63
N PHE A 150 -18.79 8.07 -11.81
CA PHE A 150 -18.48 7.42 -13.08
C PHE A 150 -19.59 6.54 -13.65
N THR A 151 -20.63 6.18 -12.91
CA THR A 151 -21.70 5.27 -13.40
C THR A 151 -22.36 5.71 -14.70
N GLY A 152 -22.41 6.99 -15.00
CA GLY A 152 -22.95 7.51 -16.26
C GLY A 152 -22.01 7.41 -17.47
N ARG A 153 -20.72 7.08 -17.25
CA ARG A 153 -19.69 7.08 -18.30
C ARG A 153 -19.58 5.77 -19.07
N GLY A 154 -19.99 4.64 -18.47
CA GLY A 154 -19.86 3.29 -19.04
C GLY A 154 -18.43 2.75 -19.05
N GLN A 155 -17.47 3.50 -18.56
CA GLN A 155 -16.07 3.14 -18.44
C GLN A 155 -15.42 3.86 -17.25
N VAL A 156 -14.38 3.24 -16.68
CA VAL A 156 -13.68 3.73 -15.48
C VAL A 156 -12.25 3.20 -15.45
N ASP A 157 -11.33 3.94 -14.87
CA ASP A 157 -10.08 3.39 -14.35
C ASP A 157 -10.28 3.07 -12.87
N LEU A 158 -10.40 1.78 -12.53
CA LEU A 158 -10.66 1.33 -11.17
C LEU A 158 -9.52 1.64 -10.19
N VAL A 159 -8.29 1.84 -10.66
CA VAL A 159 -7.18 2.30 -9.81
C VAL A 159 -7.39 3.76 -9.45
N ALA A 160 -7.45 4.65 -10.45
CA ALA A 160 -7.46 6.09 -10.23
C ALA A 160 -8.78 6.62 -9.68
N ASP A 161 -9.92 6.10 -10.19
CA ASP A 161 -11.26 6.62 -9.88
C ASP A 161 -11.90 5.94 -8.64
N TYR A 162 -11.34 4.80 -8.16
CA TYR A 162 -11.94 4.04 -7.07
C TYR A 162 -10.95 3.52 -6.03
N ALA A 163 -10.07 2.56 -6.38
CA ALA A 163 -9.22 1.85 -5.41
C ALA A 163 -8.28 2.79 -4.63
N GLN A 164 -7.73 3.81 -5.28
CA GLN A 164 -6.87 4.81 -4.66
C GLN A 164 -7.64 5.71 -3.67
N LEU A 165 -8.87 6.04 -4.00
CA LEU A 165 -9.64 7.04 -3.27
C LEU A 165 -10.40 6.47 -2.08
N VAL A 166 -10.86 5.20 -2.14
CA VAL A 166 -11.59 4.57 -1.04
C VAL A 166 -10.83 4.62 0.27
N PRO A 167 -9.62 4.04 0.41
CA PRO A 167 -8.92 4.05 1.69
C PRO A 167 -8.57 5.47 2.13
N LEU A 168 -8.19 6.35 1.22
CA LEU A 168 -7.82 7.72 1.53
C LEU A 168 -8.97 8.51 2.15
N LEU A 169 -10.18 8.41 1.58
CA LEU A 169 -11.37 9.08 2.10
C LEU A 169 -11.85 8.44 3.41
N VAL A 170 -11.82 7.12 3.52
CA VAL A 170 -12.19 6.41 4.76
C VAL A 170 -11.24 6.80 5.90
N PHE A 171 -9.94 6.86 5.64
CA PHE A 171 -8.97 7.26 6.65
C PHE A 171 -9.13 8.71 7.07
N ASN A 172 -9.39 9.64 6.15
CA ASN A 172 -9.69 11.02 6.51
C ASN A 172 -10.82 11.12 7.54
N GLU A 173 -11.88 10.32 7.41
CA GLU A 173 -12.94 10.25 8.40
C GLU A 173 -12.49 9.60 9.72
N LEU A 174 -11.76 8.48 9.66
CA LEU A 174 -11.30 7.75 10.85
C LEU A 174 -10.28 8.56 11.66
N PHE A 175 -9.44 9.35 11.00
CA PHE A 175 -8.49 10.27 11.66
C PHE A 175 -9.12 11.60 12.06
N GLY A 176 -10.40 11.80 11.77
CA GLY A 176 -11.16 13.00 12.13
C GLY A 176 -10.67 14.25 11.43
N CYS A 177 -10.28 14.15 10.17
CA CYS A 177 -9.80 15.28 9.38
C CYS A 177 -10.94 16.25 9.03
N PRO A 178 -10.87 17.56 9.37
CA PRO A 178 -11.75 18.57 8.78
C PRO A 178 -11.61 18.63 7.25
N ALA A 179 -12.60 19.22 6.56
CA ALA A 179 -12.64 19.25 5.10
C ALA A 179 -11.34 19.77 4.46
N GLU A 180 -10.87 20.91 4.91
CA GLU A 180 -9.68 21.56 4.40
C GLU A 180 -8.38 20.77 4.68
N ILE A 181 -8.31 20.04 5.79
CA ILE A 181 -7.20 19.12 6.12
C ILE A 181 -7.27 17.92 5.19
N GLY A 182 -8.47 17.34 5.02
CA GLY A 182 -8.68 16.21 4.14
C GLY A 182 -8.29 16.49 2.69
N ASP A 183 -8.70 17.65 2.12
CA ASP A 183 -8.33 18.05 0.75
C ASP A 183 -6.81 18.18 0.58
N ARG A 184 -6.13 18.79 1.56
CA ARG A 184 -4.66 18.94 1.54
C ARG A 184 -3.95 17.58 1.63
N LEU A 185 -4.46 16.65 2.45
CA LEU A 185 -3.91 15.29 2.56
C LEU A 185 -4.13 14.50 1.28
N VAL A 186 -5.34 14.53 0.70
CA VAL A 186 -5.64 13.87 -0.58
C VAL A 186 -4.69 14.37 -1.66
N PHE A 187 -4.53 15.70 -1.79
CA PHE A 187 -3.62 16.28 -2.78
C PHE A 187 -2.16 15.91 -2.52
N GLY A 188 -1.67 16.07 -1.29
CA GLY A 188 -0.28 15.80 -0.94
C GLY A 188 0.10 14.32 -1.10
N ILE A 189 -0.75 13.41 -0.62
CA ILE A 189 -0.50 11.96 -0.72
C ILE A 189 -0.58 11.50 -2.18
N SER A 190 -1.58 11.96 -2.95
CA SER A 190 -1.66 11.63 -4.38
C SER A 190 -0.43 12.13 -5.15
N SER A 191 0.05 13.35 -4.86
CA SER A 191 1.27 13.90 -5.49
C SER A 191 2.53 13.09 -5.14
N LEU A 192 2.63 12.59 -3.89
CA LEU A 192 3.72 11.69 -3.48
C LEU A 192 3.67 10.36 -4.24
N MET A 193 2.48 9.78 -4.40
CA MET A 193 2.27 8.53 -5.13
C MET A 193 2.58 8.68 -6.63
N ASP A 194 2.19 9.82 -7.21
CA ASP A 194 2.44 10.14 -8.61
C ASP A 194 3.92 10.55 -8.87
N GLY A 195 4.74 10.70 -7.83
CA GLY A 195 6.13 11.15 -7.91
C GLY A 195 6.29 12.61 -8.36
N VAL A 196 5.21 13.42 -8.26
CA VAL A 196 5.21 14.82 -8.70
C VAL A 196 5.65 15.72 -7.54
N ASP A 197 6.75 16.47 -7.74
CA ASP A 197 7.28 17.41 -6.75
C ASP A 197 7.37 16.80 -5.33
N ALA A 198 7.92 15.58 -5.20
CA ALA A 198 7.88 14.78 -3.98
C ALA A 198 8.33 15.53 -2.71
N ALA A 199 9.32 16.42 -2.80
CA ALA A 199 9.77 17.24 -1.67
C ALA A 199 8.67 18.20 -1.20
N LYS A 200 8.01 18.92 -2.11
CA LYS A 200 6.90 19.83 -1.79
C LYS A 200 5.67 19.07 -1.29
N ALA A 201 5.38 17.92 -1.88
CA ALA A 201 4.28 17.07 -1.46
C ALA A 201 4.51 16.55 -0.03
N ASN A 202 5.73 16.10 0.29
CA ASN A 202 6.10 15.67 1.66
C ASN A 202 6.01 16.83 2.66
N GLN A 203 6.45 18.02 2.29
CA GLN A 203 6.32 19.22 3.13
C GLN A 203 4.83 19.53 3.39
N LEU A 204 4.00 19.54 2.35
CA LEU A 204 2.56 19.79 2.47
C LEU A 204 1.87 18.77 3.39
N VAL A 205 2.19 17.48 3.25
CA VAL A 205 1.65 16.43 4.14
C VAL A 205 2.07 16.68 5.59
N THR A 206 3.34 16.99 5.82
CA THR A 206 3.88 17.24 7.17
C THR A 206 3.21 18.45 7.83
N GLU A 207 3.13 19.58 7.12
CA GLU A 207 2.47 20.81 7.61
C GLU A 207 0.98 20.58 7.87
N THR A 208 0.32 19.78 7.02
CA THR A 208 -1.10 19.45 7.17
C THR A 208 -1.35 18.58 8.39
N LEU A 209 -0.49 17.61 8.66
CA LEU A 209 -0.58 16.77 9.85
C LEU A 209 -0.26 17.55 11.12
N LEU A 210 0.68 18.50 11.07
CA LEU A 210 0.93 19.40 12.18
C LEU A 210 -0.31 20.24 12.52
N ASP A 211 -0.98 20.81 11.51
CA ASP A 211 -2.24 21.55 11.70
C ASP A 211 -3.33 20.65 12.30
N LEU A 212 -3.46 19.39 11.81
CA LEU A 212 -4.38 18.40 12.39
C LEU A 212 -4.08 18.16 13.88
N VAL A 213 -2.81 17.89 14.22
CA VAL A 213 -2.37 17.66 15.60
C VAL A 213 -2.72 18.85 16.50
N GLN A 214 -2.42 20.08 16.07
CA GLN A 214 -2.72 21.29 16.84
C GLN A 214 -4.23 21.47 17.07
N ARG A 215 -5.05 21.28 16.04
CA ARG A 215 -6.52 21.35 16.16
C ARG A 215 -7.08 20.30 17.11
N LYS A 216 -6.58 19.05 17.01
CA LYS A 216 -7.02 17.96 17.89
C LYS A 216 -6.57 18.12 19.33
N ARG A 217 -5.43 18.79 19.60
CA ARG A 217 -5.07 19.19 20.96
C ARG A 217 -6.02 20.22 21.53
N ALA A 218 -6.46 21.19 20.74
CA ALA A 218 -7.41 22.21 21.17
C ALA A 218 -8.84 21.64 21.31
N GLN A 219 -9.22 20.73 20.40
CA GLN A 219 -10.56 20.15 20.36
C GLN A 219 -10.49 18.66 19.98
N PRO A 220 -10.27 17.77 20.96
CA PRO A 220 -10.29 16.32 20.75
C PRO A 220 -11.65 15.86 20.23
N GLY A 221 -11.63 14.80 19.39
CA GLY A 221 -12.81 14.15 18.86
C GLY A 221 -12.85 12.66 19.19
N ASP A 222 -13.87 11.98 18.67
CA ASP A 222 -13.98 10.52 18.70
C ASP A 222 -13.32 9.94 17.42
N ASP A 223 -11.97 10.00 17.39
CA ASP A 223 -11.16 9.63 16.22
C ASP A 223 -9.77 9.14 16.65
N ILE A 224 -9.09 8.46 15.70
CA ILE A 224 -7.77 7.83 15.93
C ILE A 224 -6.74 8.88 16.39
N THR A 225 -6.72 10.07 15.79
CA THR A 225 -5.76 11.13 16.14
C THR A 225 -5.91 11.54 17.60
N SER A 226 -7.15 11.78 18.04
CA SER A 226 -7.46 12.16 19.42
C SER A 226 -7.17 11.04 20.41
N TRP A 227 -7.46 9.79 20.06
CA TRP A 227 -7.18 8.64 20.93
C TRP A 227 -5.69 8.40 21.13
N LEU A 228 -4.88 8.55 20.05
CA LEU A 228 -3.42 8.49 20.15
C LEU A 228 -2.86 9.58 21.06
N MET A 229 -3.34 10.83 20.92
CA MET A 229 -2.91 11.95 21.74
C MET A 229 -3.23 11.79 23.24
N GLN A 230 -4.38 11.20 23.54
CA GLN A 230 -4.86 11.00 24.91
C GLN A 230 -4.30 9.72 25.54
N HIS A 231 -3.57 8.90 24.78
CA HIS A 231 -3.06 7.64 25.28
C HIS A 231 -1.99 7.86 26.36
N PRO A 232 -1.98 7.05 27.46
CA PRO A 232 -1.01 7.18 28.56
C PRO A 232 0.46 7.04 28.14
N ALA A 233 0.75 6.51 26.96
CA ALA A 233 2.11 6.47 26.40
C ALA A 233 2.72 7.86 26.16
N GLY A 234 1.91 8.93 26.16
CA GLY A 234 2.36 10.32 26.14
C GLY A 234 3.20 10.68 24.90
N LEU A 235 2.68 10.40 23.69
CA LEU A 235 3.39 10.72 22.45
C LEU A 235 3.64 12.22 22.34
N SER A 236 4.88 12.62 22.05
CA SER A 236 5.22 14.01 21.70
C SER A 236 4.59 14.43 20.37
N ASP A 237 4.59 15.74 20.07
CA ASP A 237 4.07 16.22 18.78
C ASP A 237 4.87 15.67 17.60
N GLU A 238 6.18 15.53 17.73
CA GLU A 238 7.04 14.92 16.72
C GLU A 238 6.69 13.44 16.51
N GLU A 239 6.57 12.66 17.59
CA GLU A 239 6.13 11.25 17.51
C GLU A 239 4.73 11.15 16.90
N MET A 240 3.80 12.04 17.26
CA MET A 240 2.45 12.07 16.68
C MET A 240 2.48 12.29 15.19
N ILE A 241 3.23 13.28 14.67
CA ILE A 241 3.32 13.56 13.23
C ILE A 241 3.87 12.34 12.51
N HIS A 242 5.01 11.80 12.97
CA HIS A 242 5.64 10.64 12.32
C HIS A 242 4.79 9.36 12.43
N GLN A 243 4.04 9.20 13.52
CA GLN A 243 3.12 8.08 13.67
C GLN A 243 1.92 8.21 12.74
N LEU A 244 1.35 9.41 12.57
CA LEU A 244 0.25 9.67 11.64
C LEU A 244 0.68 9.50 10.18
N VAL A 245 1.87 10.01 9.79
CA VAL A 245 2.45 9.75 8.45
C VAL A 245 2.52 8.25 8.17
N THR A 246 3.02 7.48 9.15
CA THR A 246 3.15 6.03 9.01
C THR A 246 1.79 5.35 8.91
N LEU A 247 0.83 5.68 9.78
CA LEU A 247 -0.50 5.06 9.77
C LEU A 247 -1.27 5.36 8.49
N ILE A 248 -1.22 6.60 8.01
CA ILE A 248 -1.90 7.00 6.78
C ILE A 248 -1.23 6.36 5.56
N GLY A 249 0.10 6.46 5.43
CA GLY A 249 0.84 5.90 4.31
C GLY A 249 0.74 4.37 4.24
N ALA A 250 1.04 3.68 5.34
CA ALA A 250 0.97 2.22 5.42
C ALA A 250 -0.46 1.68 5.34
N GLY A 251 -1.47 2.48 5.66
CA GLY A 251 -2.87 2.11 5.53
C GLY A 251 -3.42 2.35 4.13
N THR A 252 -3.08 3.47 3.49
CA THR A 252 -3.68 3.89 2.21
C THR A 252 -3.17 3.06 1.04
N GLU A 253 -1.88 3.07 0.77
CA GLU A 253 -1.33 2.48 -0.45
C GLU A 253 -1.47 0.95 -0.51
N PRO A 254 -1.16 0.17 0.54
CA PRO A 254 -1.37 -1.27 0.49
C PRO A 254 -2.84 -1.66 0.35
N THR A 255 -3.76 -0.92 0.99
CA THR A 255 -5.21 -1.19 0.86
C THR A 255 -5.70 -0.89 -0.55
N GLN A 256 -5.25 0.21 -1.16
CA GLN A 256 -5.50 0.51 -2.57
C GLN A 256 -5.03 -0.63 -3.48
N ASN A 257 -3.79 -1.09 -3.29
CA ASN A 257 -3.19 -2.10 -4.15
C ASN A 257 -3.87 -3.46 -3.99
N VAL A 258 -4.29 -3.84 -2.77
CA VAL A 258 -5.06 -5.08 -2.58
C VAL A 258 -6.44 -5.00 -3.21
N ILE A 259 -7.13 -3.86 -3.13
CA ILE A 259 -8.43 -3.65 -3.80
C ILE A 259 -8.27 -3.79 -5.31
N ALA A 260 -7.28 -3.10 -5.91
CA ALA A 260 -7.03 -3.13 -7.35
C ALA A 260 -6.65 -4.54 -7.84
N SER A 261 -5.75 -5.23 -7.13
CA SER A 261 -5.31 -6.59 -7.50
C SER A 261 -6.41 -7.63 -7.31
N ALA A 262 -7.24 -7.51 -6.28
CA ALA A 262 -8.38 -8.41 -6.08
C ALA A 262 -9.48 -8.17 -7.13
N LEU A 263 -9.72 -6.91 -7.52
CA LEU A 263 -10.63 -6.60 -8.64
C LEU A 263 -10.09 -7.16 -9.96
N LEU A 264 -8.78 -7.02 -10.24
CA LEU A 264 -8.18 -7.65 -11.41
C LEU A 264 -8.43 -9.16 -11.40
N LEU A 265 -8.16 -9.84 -10.28
CA LEU A 265 -8.35 -11.28 -10.16
C LEU A 265 -9.82 -11.69 -10.37
N LEU A 266 -10.76 -10.98 -9.72
CA LEU A 266 -12.20 -11.24 -9.84
C LEU A 266 -12.75 -11.02 -11.26
N LEU A 267 -12.15 -10.10 -12.02
CA LEU A 267 -12.60 -9.76 -13.38
C LEU A 267 -11.87 -10.54 -14.49
N SER A 268 -10.76 -11.25 -14.20
CA SER A 268 -9.96 -11.94 -15.21
C SER A 268 -9.85 -13.45 -15.03
N ASP A 269 -10.01 -13.98 -13.82
CA ASP A 269 -9.80 -15.40 -13.54
C ASP A 269 -11.14 -16.16 -13.61
N GLU A 270 -11.19 -17.20 -14.45
CA GLU A 270 -12.37 -18.08 -14.64
C GLU A 270 -12.86 -18.71 -13.33
N LYS A 271 -11.96 -18.94 -12.36
CA LYS A 271 -12.31 -19.44 -11.02
C LYS A 271 -13.34 -18.55 -10.32
N TYR A 272 -13.33 -17.25 -10.61
CA TYR A 272 -14.22 -16.25 -9.99
C TYR A 272 -15.35 -15.80 -10.92
N ALA A 273 -15.31 -16.15 -12.22
CA ALA A 273 -16.27 -15.68 -13.24
C ALA A 273 -17.65 -16.33 -13.14
N GLY A 274 -17.80 -17.45 -12.41
CA GLY A 274 -18.99 -18.29 -12.44
C GLY A 274 -20.10 -17.95 -11.44
N ASP A 275 -19.85 -17.14 -10.41
CA ASP A 275 -20.80 -16.97 -9.30
C ASP A 275 -20.81 -15.55 -8.69
N GLN A 276 -21.17 -14.57 -9.52
CA GLN A 276 -21.32 -13.18 -9.06
C GLN A 276 -22.43 -12.98 -8.00
N HIS A 277 -23.24 -13.99 -7.71
CA HIS A 277 -24.39 -13.92 -6.80
C HIS A 277 -24.09 -14.44 -5.38
N GLY A 278 -22.94 -15.07 -5.15
CA GLY A 278 -22.46 -15.49 -3.83
C GLY A 278 -21.35 -14.61 -3.24
N ALA A 279 -21.37 -13.32 -3.52
CA ALA A 279 -20.24 -12.39 -3.57
C ALA A 279 -19.29 -12.33 -2.34
N GLY A 280 -19.78 -12.47 -1.11
CA GLY A 280 -18.96 -12.18 0.08
C GLY A 280 -17.77 -13.13 0.29
N LEU A 281 -17.98 -14.43 0.15
CA LEU A 281 -16.94 -15.44 0.32
C LEU A 281 -15.91 -15.38 -0.81
N LEU A 282 -16.36 -15.10 -2.04
CA LEU A 282 -15.48 -14.99 -3.21
C LEU A 282 -14.55 -13.78 -3.12
N VAL A 283 -15.02 -12.65 -2.62
CA VAL A 283 -14.19 -11.44 -2.45
C VAL A 283 -13.11 -11.67 -1.39
N GLU A 284 -13.46 -12.27 -0.24
CA GLU A 284 -12.47 -12.58 0.79
C GLU A 284 -11.44 -13.61 0.29
N ASP A 285 -11.86 -14.62 -0.46
CA ASP A 285 -10.98 -15.61 -1.06
C ASP A 285 -10.04 -14.98 -2.10
N ALA A 286 -10.56 -14.10 -2.97
CA ALA A 286 -9.73 -13.37 -3.94
C ALA A 286 -8.69 -12.47 -3.25
N ILE A 287 -9.08 -11.77 -2.18
CA ILE A 287 -8.12 -10.99 -1.39
C ILE A 287 -7.05 -11.89 -0.76
N ASN A 288 -7.42 -13.05 -0.19
CA ASN A 288 -6.45 -13.98 0.37
C ASN A 288 -5.51 -14.56 -0.72
N ASP A 289 -6.03 -14.85 -1.91
CA ASP A 289 -5.20 -15.28 -3.06
C ASP A 289 -4.21 -14.18 -3.48
N VAL A 290 -4.63 -12.91 -3.48
CA VAL A 290 -3.72 -11.77 -3.71
C VAL A 290 -2.67 -11.67 -2.60
N LEU A 291 -3.05 -11.79 -1.34
CA LEU A 291 -2.12 -11.70 -0.20
C LEU A 291 -1.08 -12.83 -0.20
N TRP A 292 -1.43 -14.00 -0.74
CA TRP A 292 -0.49 -15.11 -0.94
C TRP A 292 0.43 -14.89 -2.15
N ASN A 293 -0.13 -14.60 -3.30
CA ASN A 293 0.58 -14.72 -4.58
C ASN A 293 1.13 -13.38 -5.09
N SER A 294 0.52 -12.26 -4.71
CA SER A 294 0.88 -10.92 -5.18
C SER A 294 0.62 -9.87 -4.10
N PRO A 295 1.24 -10.02 -2.89
CA PRO A 295 0.96 -9.13 -1.78
C PRO A 295 1.24 -7.67 -2.13
N PRO A 296 0.39 -6.72 -1.69
CA PRO A 296 0.48 -5.30 -2.06
C PRO A 296 1.79 -4.65 -1.61
N ILE A 297 2.37 -5.13 -0.52
CA ILE A 297 3.75 -4.87 -0.13
C ILE A 297 4.52 -6.14 -0.47
N ALA A 298 5.23 -6.13 -1.60
CA ALA A 298 5.97 -7.30 -2.06
C ALA A 298 7.27 -7.50 -1.26
N ASN A 299 8.02 -6.41 -1.03
CA ASN A 299 9.30 -6.44 -0.33
C ASN A 299 9.37 -5.27 0.65
N TYR A 300 9.50 -5.54 1.94
CA TYR A 300 9.66 -4.51 2.98
C TYR A 300 10.16 -5.12 4.29
N ALA A 301 9.69 -4.60 5.42
CA ALA A 301 10.10 -5.01 6.76
C ALA A 301 11.64 -5.02 6.89
N ILE A 302 12.25 -3.85 6.62
CA ILE A 302 13.69 -3.67 6.65
C ILE A 302 14.20 -3.81 8.08
N HIS A 303 15.22 -4.65 8.24
CA HIS A 303 15.90 -4.89 9.50
C HIS A 303 17.39 -4.61 9.36
N TYR A 304 18.05 -4.41 10.48
CA TYR A 304 19.49 -4.19 10.56
C TYR A 304 20.07 -5.16 11.59
N PRO A 305 20.91 -6.15 11.19
CA PRO A 305 21.57 -7.03 12.13
C PRO A 305 22.44 -6.23 13.12
N VAL A 306 22.38 -6.58 14.40
CA VAL A 306 23.18 -5.90 15.44
C VAL A 306 24.66 -6.36 15.46
N TYR A 307 24.94 -7.52 14.88
CA TYR A 307 26.25 -8.13 14.63
C TYR A 307 26.17 -8.95 13.35
N ASP A 308 27.33 -9.40 12.84
CA ASP A 308 27.37 -10.25 11.65
C ASP A 308 26.65 -11.59 11.94
N VAL A 309 25.76 -11.99 11.03
CA VAL A 309 24.91 -13.17 11.18
C VAL A 309 25.08 -14.10 9.97
N ASP A 310 25.14 -15.39 10.22
CA ASP A 310 24.94 -16.41 9.18
C ASP A 310 23.48 -16.88 9.21
N LEU A 311 22.72 -16.45 8.19
CA LEU A 311 21.33 -16.87 8.00
C LEU A 311 21.31 -18.11 7.11
N SER A 312 21.51 -19.29 7.69
CA SER A 312 21.52 -20.57 6.97
C SER A 312 22.40 -20.58 5.70
N GLY A 313 23.62 -20.04 5.80
CA GLY A 313 24.58 -19.97 4.71
C GLY A 313 24.65 -18.62 4.00
N SER A 314 23.69 -17.73 4.19
CA SER A 314 23.77 -16.33 3.72
C SER A 314 24.38 -15.43 4.80
N LYS A 315 25.52 -14.82 4.52
CA LYS A 315 26.20 -13.89 5.44
C LYS A 315 25.53 -12.52 5.37
N LEU A 316 25.13 -12.03 6.52
CA LEU A 316 24.51 -10.71 6.70
C LEU A 316 25.39 -9.88 7.63
N ASP A 317 25.92 -8.77 7.13
CA ASP A 317 26.80 -7.91 7.88
C ASP A 317 26.02 -6.99 8.83
N ALA A 318 26.63 -6.67 9.97
CA ALA A 318 26.06 -5.76 10.95
C ALA A 318 25.74 -4.39 10.34
N GLY A 319 24.52 -3.91 10.56
CA GLY A 319 24.03 -2.61 10.09
C GLY A 319 23.73 -2.51 8.60
N ASP A 320 23.88 -3.57 7.81
CA ASP A 320 23.41 -3.58 6.43
C ASP A 320 21.91 -3.93 6.35
N PRO A 321 21.17 -3.35 5.39
CA PRO A 321 19.74 -3.58 5.29
C PRO A 321 19.42 -5.03 4.91
N VAL A 322 18.56 -5.68 5.70
CA VAL A 322 17.95 -6.98 5.43
C VAL A 322 16.46 -6.75 5.18
N VAL A 323 16.02 -7.01 3.98
CA VAL A 323 14.65 -6.78 3.50
C VAL A 323 13.92 -8.10 3.39
N ILE A 324 12.70 -8.18 3.87
CA ILE A 324 11.86 -9.38 3.71
C ILE A 324 11.09 -9.27 2.39
N SER A 325 11.24 -10.25 1.51
CA SER A 325 10.32 -10.43 0.39
C SER A 325 9.13 -11.25 0.85
N PHE A 326 8.02 -10.60 1.12
CA PHE A 326 6.76 -11.29 1.43
C PHE A 326 6.26 -12.09 0.23
N ALA A 327 6.44 -11.55 -0.98
CA ALA A 327 6.05 -12.22 -2.22
C ALA A 327 6.86 -13.51 -2.44
N ALA A 328 8.20 -13.42 -2.39
CA ALA A 328 9.05 -14.59 -2.57
C ALA A 328 8.89 -15.61 -1.45
N ALA A 329 8.80 -15.18 -0.18
CA ALA A 329 8.60 -16.07 0.95
C ALA A 329 7.25 -16.81 0.87
N ASN A 330 6.17 -16.13 0.52
CA ASN A 330 4.87 -16.76 0.33
C ASN A 330 4.85 -17.78 -0.83
N SER A 331 5.64 -17.56 -1.89
CA SER A 331 5.79 -18.47 -3.02
C SER A 331 6.97 -19.44 -2.89
N ASP A 332 7.52 -19.61 -1.69
CA ASP A 332 8.62 -20.53 -1.43
C ASP A 332 8.24 -21.96 -1.85
N PRO A 333 9.03 -22.62 -2.72
CA PRO A 333 8.77 -23.99 -3.15
C PRO A 333 8.73 -25.01 -1.99
N SER A 334 9.43 -24.75 -0.89
CA SER A 334 9.41 -25.61 0.30
C SER A 334 8.01 -25.73 0.94
N LEU A 335 7.14 -24.74 0.70
CA LEU A 335 5.75 -24.75 1.16
C LEU A 335 4.82 -25.61 0.30
N SER A 336 5.26 -26.09 -0.87
CA SER A 336 4.41 -26.78 -1.85
C SER A 336 3.64 -27.98 -1.30
N THR A 337 4.28 -28.78 -0.42
CA THR A 337 3.67 -29.94 0.24
C THR A 337 2.78 -29.58 1.43
N SER A 338 3.06 -28.49 2.11
CA SER A 338 2.32 -28.02 3.30
C SER A 338 1.26 -26.97 2.97
N ARG A 339 1.32 -26.33 1.78
CA ARG A 339 0.41 -25.24 1.39
C ARG A 339 -1.07 -25.65 1.43
N GLN A 340 -1.40 -26.91 1.12
CA GLN A 340 -2.76 -27.44 1.20
C GLN A 340 -3.27 -27.61 2.64
N THR A 341 -2.35 -27.80 3.60
CA THR A 341 -2.66 -27.95 5.03
C THR A 341 -2.49 -26.66 5.81
N LEU A 342 -1.78 -25.67 5.26
CA LEU A 342 -1.66 -24.35 5.86
C LEU A 342 -2.99 -23.59 5.78
N SER A 343 -3.28 -22.84 6.83
CA SER A 343 -4.40 -21.89 6.80
C SER A 343 -4.27 -20.94 5.62
N LYS A 344 -5.39 -20.60 4.96
CA LYS A 344 -5.45 -19.54 3.93
C LYS A 344 -4.85 -18.22 4.43
N ARG A 345 -4.73 -18.01 5.72
CA ARG A 345 -4.21 -16.81 6.39
C ARG A 345 -2.77 -16.93 6.88
N ALA A 346 -2.05 -17.99 6.52
CA ALA A 346 -0.66 -18.22 6.95
C ALA A 346 0.39 -17.45 6.09
N HIS A 347 -0.04 -16.68 5.10
CA HIS A 347 0.86 -15.81 4.34
C HIS A 347 1.50 -14.72 5.22
N LEU A 348 2.68 -14.24 4.82
CA LEU A 348 3.43 -13.22 5.55
C LEU A 348 3.06 -11.77 5.17
N ALA A 349 2.04 -11.55 4.35
CA ALA A 349 1.68 -10.21 3.88
C ALA A 349 1.36 -9.20 5.00
N TRP A 350 0.98 -9.68 6.19
CA TRP A 350 0.78 -8.85 7.39
C TRP A 350 2.01 -8.78 8.30
N GLY A 351 3.15 -9.31 7.85
CA GLY A 351 4.32 -9.48 8.69
C GLY A 351 4.13 -10.55 9.77
N ALA A 352 5.12 -10.67 10.64
CA ALA A 352 5.12 -11.53 11.82
C ALA A 352 5.91 -10.88 12.97
N GLY A 353 5.86 -11.48 14.16
CA GLY A 353 6.59 -11.00 15.33
C GLY A 353 6.07 -9.66 15.88
N PRO A 354 6.91 -8.91 16.61
CA PRO A 354 6.49 -7.68 17.30
C PRO A 354 5.95 -6.59 16.35
N HIS A 355 6.44 -6.55 15.11
CA HIS A 355 6.05 -5.59 14.09
C HIS A 355 4.95 -6.09 13.12
N ALA A 356 4.26 -7.19 13.44
CA ALA A 356 3.10 -7.63 12.66
C ALA A 356 2.06 -6.50 12.54
N CYS A 357 1.33 -6.43 11.42
CA CYS A 357 0.39 -5.35 11.15
C CYS A 357 -0.69 -5.24 12.26
N PRO A 358 -0.85 -4.07 12.91
CA PRO A 358 -1.88 -3.89 13.95
C PRO A 358 -3.26 -3.61 13.38
N ALA A 359 -3.34 -3.30 12.07
CA ALA A 359 -4.56 -2.86 11.39
C ALA A 359 -5.10 -3.90 10.39
N LYS A 360 -4.74 -5.18 10.55
CA LYS A 360 -5.15 -6.26 9.63
C LYS A 360 -6.67 -6.31 9.47
N ASP A 361 -7.42 -6.38 10.57
CA ASP A 361 -8.87 -6.57 10.51
C ASP A 361 -9.61 -5.36 9.92
N PRO A 362 -9.34 -4.09 10.32
CA PRO A 362 -9.96 -2.95 9.65
C PRO A 362 -9.54 -2.82 8.18
N ALA A 363 -8.30 -3.14 7.81
CA ALA A 363 -7.87 -3.09 6.41
C ALA A 363 -8.62 -4.13 5.55
N MET A 364 -8.75 -5.37 6.04
CA MET A 364 -9.55 -6.42 5.39
C MET A 364 -11.01 -5.99 5.23
N LEU A 365 -11.62 -5.44 6.29
CA LEU A 365 -13.00 -4.97 6.26
C LEU A 365 -13.22 -3.88 5.20
N ILE A 366 -12.31 -2.90 5.11
CA ILE A 366 -12.36 -1.82 4.11
C ILE A 366 -12.27 -2.42 2.71
N ALA A 367 -11.30 -3.30 2.45
CA ALA A 367 -11.10 -3.89 1.13
C ALA A 367 -12.29 -4.74 0.68
N VAL A 368 -12.78 -5.65 1.53
CA VAL A 368 -13.93 -6.51 1.23
C VAL A 368 -15.15 -5.66 0.90
N LEU A 369 -15.52 -4.73 1.78
CA LEU A 369 -16.71 -3.91 1.59
C LEU A 369 -16.61 -3.00 0.35
N ALA A 370 -15.43 -2.45 0.06
CA ALA A 370 -15.24 -1.63 -1.13
C ALA A 370 -15.48 -2.43 -2.41
N ILE A 371 -14.91 -3.63 -2.51
CA ILE A 371 -15.05 -4.51 -3.67
C ILE A 371 -16.52 -4.95 -3.81
N GLU A 372 -17.14 -5.44 -2.73
CA GLU A 372 -18.54 -5.85 -2.75
C GLU A 372 -19.50 -4.73 -3.20
N LYS A 373 -19.27 -3.51 -2.71
CA LYS A 373 -20.11 -2.35 -3.09
C LYS A 373 -19.98 -2.02 -4.56
N LEU A 374 -18.79 -2.12 -5.14
CA LEU A 374 -18.55 -1.89 -6.56
C LEU A 374 -19.27 -2.96 -7.40
N LEU A 375 -18.99 -4.24 -7.13
CA LEU A 375 -19.54 -5.36 -7.89
C LEU A 375 -21.08 -5.45 -7.77
N ASN A 376 -21.63 -5.21 -6.60
CA ASN A 376 -23.08 -5.16 -6.41
C ASN A 376 -23.76 -4.00 -7.15
N LYS A 377 -23.05 -2.86 -7.33
CA LYS A 377 -23.61 -1.70 -8.04
C LYS A 377 -23.45 -1.81 -9.56
N LEU A 378 -22.40 -2.48 -10.00
CA LEU A 378 -22.06 -2.69 -11.42
C LEU A 378 -21.88 -4.20 -11.69
N PRO A 379 -22.98 -4.98 -11.70
CA PRO A 379 -22.90 -6.45 -11.79
C PRO A 379 -22.38 -6.95 -13.15
N ASP A 380 -22.40 -6.10 -14.17
CA ASP A 380 -21.92 -6.38 -15.52
C ASP A 380 -20.54 -5.77 -15.81
N ILE A 381 -19.82 -5.34 -14.75
CA ILE A 381 -18.48 -4.77 -14.92
C ILE A 381 -17.50 -5.84 -15.42
N GLU A 382 -16.70 -5.49 -16.42
CA GLU A 382 -15.69 -6.34 -17.01
C GLU A 382 -14.42 -5.55 -17.31
N LEU A 383 -13.30 -6.23 -17.56
CA LEU A 383 -12.07 -5.55 -17.97
C LEU A 383 -12.27 -4.84 -19.32
N GLY A 384 -11.77 -3.60 -19.40
CA GLY A 384 -11.78 -2.82 -20.63
C GLY A 384 -10.67 -3.18 -21.62
N VAL A 385 -9.64 -3.91 -21.13
CA VAL A 385 -8.46 -4.36 -21.91
C VAL A 385 -8.09 -5.79 -21.48
N PRO A 386 -7.38 -6.57 -22.33
CA PRO A 386 -6.84 -7.86 -21.92
C PRO A 386 -5.93 -7.76 -20.70
N ALA A 387 -6.04 -8.68 -19.74
CA ALA A 387 -5.29 -8.63 -18.48
C ALA A 387 -3.76 -8.62 -18.68
N GLU A 388 -3.27 -9.32 -19.69
CA GLU A 388 -1.84 -9.40 -20.05
C GLU A 388 -1.25 -8.08 -20.58
N THR A 389 -2.09 -7.13 -20.95
CA THR A 389 -1.65 -5.78 -21.38
C THR A 389 -1.48 -4.80 -20.24
N LEU A 390 -1.95 -5.17 -19.04
CA LEU A 390 -1.82 -4.34 -17.86
C LEU A 390 -0.37 -4.22 -17.43
N THR A 391 0.00 -3.04 -16.95
CA THR A 391 1.36 -2.74 -16.53
C THR A 391 1.43 -2.46 -15.03
N TRP A 392 2.58 -2.79 -14.46
CA TRP A 392 2.85 -2.62 -13.04
C TRP A 392 3.81 -1.45 -12.81
N ARG A 393 3.61 -0.74 -11.73
CA ARG A 393 4.44 0.39 -11.33
C ARG A 393 5.83 -0.12 -10.90
N PRO A 394 6.92 0.39 -11.48
CA PRO A 394 8.27 0.06 -11.04
C PRO A 394 8.50 0.51 -9.59
N GLY A 395 9.32 -0.26 -8.87
CA GLY A 395 9.69 0.07 -7.48
C GLY A 395 10.03 -1.18 -6.68
N PRO A 396 10.86 -1.05 -5.64
CA PRO A 396 11.35 -2.19 -4.88
C PRO A 396 10.34 -2.73 -3.86
N ILE A 397 9.31 -1.95 -3.48
CA ILE A 397 8.48 -2.22 -2.30
C ILE A 397 7.11 -2.78 -2.67
N HIS A 398 6.38 -2.08 -3.54
CA HIS A 398 4.96 -2.34 -3.77
C HIS A 398 4.71 -3.12 -5.06
N ARG A 399 3.72 -4.01 -5.01
CA ARG A 399 3.10 -4.59 -6.21
C ARG A 399 1.84 -3.79 -6.52
N ALA A 400 1.91 -2.88 -7.49
CA ALA A 400 0.86 -1.92 -7.78
C ALA A 400 0.60 -1.78 -9.28
N LEU A 401 -0.67 -1.83 -9.68
CA LEU A 401 -1.10 -1.56 -11.06
C LEU A 401 -0.95 -0.08 -11.40
N ASN A 402 -0.55 0.23 -12.63
CA ASN A 402 -0.58 1.59 -13.15
C ASN A 402 -2.03 2.08 -13.40
N ALA A 403 -2.86 1.21 -13.94
CA ALA A 403 -4.28 1.45 -14.22
C ALA A 403 -5.04 0.11 -14.26
N LEU A 404 -6.35 0.15 -14.05
CA LEU A 404 -7.24 -0.99 -14.23
C LEU A 404 -8.50 -0.53 -15.00
N PRO A 405 -8.40 -0.39 -16.34
CA PRO A 405 -9.53 -0.01 -17.17
C PRO A 405 -10.64 -1.04 -17.12
N ALA A 406 -11.86 -0.59 -16.86
CA ALA A 406 -13.06 -1.43 -16.84
C ALA A 406 -14.20 -0.76 -17.60
N ARG A 407 -15.15 -1.58 -18.06
CA ARG A 407 -16.37 -1.15 -18.76
C ARG A 407 -17.60 -1.81 -18.17
N PHE A 408 -18.73 -1.15 -18.30
CA PHE A 408 -20.01 -1.61 -17.78
C PHE A 408 -21.15 -0.86 -18.48
N THR A 409 -22.39 -1.33 -18.34
CA THR A 409 -23.57 -0.61 -18.85
C THR A 409 -23.77 0.68 -18.07
N PRO A 410 -23.83 1.87 -18.74
CA PRO A 410 -24.05 3.13 -18.05
C PRO A 410 -25.38 3.14 -17.27
N VAL A 411 -25.30 3.44 -15.99
CA VAL A 411 -26.49 3.64 -15.16
C VAL A 411 -26.91 5.09 -15.26
N ARG A 412 -28.02 5.36 -15.93
CA ARG A 412 -28.59 6.71 -15.99
C ARG A 412 -29.08 7.09 -14.60
N SER A 413 -28.56 8.17 -14.04
CA SER A 413 -29.19 8.82 -12.89
C SER A 413 -30.60 9.23 -13.33
N GLU A 414 -31.64 8.78 -12.63
CA GLU A 414 -32.95 9.40 -12.73
C GLU A 414 -32.78 10.84 -12.25
N THR A 415 -32.51 11.76 -13.19
CA THR A 415 -32.60 13.19 -12.92
C THR A 415 -34.02 13.44 -12.46
N SER A 416 -34.19 13.88 -11.20
CA SER A 416 -35.44 14.42 -10.71
C SER A 416 -35.92 15.45 -11.77
N THR A 417 -37.02 15.14 -12.40
CA THR A 417 -37.74 16.05 -13.31
C THR A 417 -38.26 17.21 -12.48
N SER A 418 -37.43 18.22 -12.27
CA SER A 418 -37.94 19.55 -11.94
C SER A 418 -38.61 20.13 -13.17
N PRO A 419 -39.82 20.74 -13.06
CA PRO A 419 -40.55 21.27 -14.19
C PRO A 419 -39.70 22.36 -14.87
N ARG A 420 -39.45 22.23 -16.18
CA ARG A 420 -38.82 23.27 -16.98
C ARG A 420 -39.74 24.48 -17.05
N TYR A 421 -39.37 25.57 -16.38
CA TYR A 421 -39.78 26.89 -16.76
C TYR A 421 -38.92 27.36 -17.93
N GLY A 422 -39.55 27.73 -19.04
CA GLY A 422 -38.89 28.10 -20.29
C GLY A 422 -38.08 29.37 -20.17
N GLY A 423 -36.97 29.44 -20.90
CA GLY A 423 -36.16 30.65 -21.04
C GLY A 423 -34.88 30.43 -21.86
N GLN A 424 -34.98 30.74 -23.14
CA GLN A 424 -33.96 31.26 -24.08
C GLN A 424 -32.54 30.59 -24.14
N SER A 425 -32.28 30.06 -25.33
CA SER A 425 -30.96 29.59 -25.80
C SER A 425 -29.91 30.71 -25.77
N ARG A 426 -28.77 30.39 -25.14
CA ARG A 426 -27.50 31.10 -25.36
C ARG A 426 -26.46 30.09 -25.82
N THR A 427 -25.86 30.39 -26.97
CA THR A 427 -24.76 29.68 -27.62
C THR A 427 -23.58 29.50 -26.67
N ALA A 428 -23.10 28.25 -26.55
CA ALA A 428 -21.93 27.88 -25.77
C ALA A 428 -20.63 28.25 -26.48
N PRO A 429 -19.61 28.78 -25.78
CA PRO A 429 -18.25 28.90 -26.31
C PRO A 429 -17.53 27.57 -26.33
N ALA A 430 -16.58 27.44 -27.28
CA ALA A 430 -15.77 26.25 -27.53
C ALA A 430 -14.96 25.80 -26.30
N ALA A 431 -14.81 24.47 -26.18
CA ALA A 431 -14.10 23.80 -25.07
C ALA A 431 -12.60 24.06 -25.08
N PRO A 432 -11.96 24.33 -23.95
CA PRO A 432 -10.50 24.39 -23.83
C PRO A 432 -9.87 23.01 -23.73
N ALA A 433 -8.55 22.91 -24.02
CA ALA A 433 -7.74 21.71 -24.14
C ALA A 433 -7.66 20.84 -22.89
N PRO A 434 -7.34 19.52 -23.00
CA PRO A 434 -7.57 18.50 -21.95
C PRO A 434 -6.76 18.62 -20.66
N ASP A 435 -5.71 19.43 -20.61
CA ASP A 435 -4.67 19.32 -19.56
C ASP A 435 -4.95 20.10 -18.26
N GLU A 436 -5.81 21.12 -18.29
CA GLU A 436 -6.10 21.91 -17.07
C GLU A 436 -7.25 21.37 -16.21
N ARG A 437 -8.12 20.51 -16.77
CA ARG A 437 -9.30 20.01 -16.05
C ARG A 437 -8.98 18.93 -15.00
N SER A 438 -7.90 18.17 -15.17
CA SER A 438 -7.54 17.10 -14.23
C SER A 438 -6.97 17.63 -12.91
N ARG A 439 -6.28 18.79 -12.95
CA ARG A 439 -5.69 19.41 -11.74
C ARG A 439 -6.73 20.13 -10.85
N SER A 440 -7.73 20.75 -11.43
CA SER A 440 -8.78 21.45 -10.67
C SER A 440 -9.75 20.49 -9.97
N GLN A 441 -10.02 19.31 -10.55
CA GLN A 441 -10.93 18.34 -9.95
C GLN A 441 -10.34 17.62 -8.74
N LYS A 442 -9.01 17.37 -8.69
CA LYS A 442 -8.36 16.72 -7.54
C LYS A 442 -8.34 17.58 -6.26
N ASN A 443 -8.33 18.91 -6.41
CA ASN A 443 -8.17 19.85 -5.28
C ASN A 443 -9.44 20.06 -4.43
N SER A 444 -10.62 19.60 -4.88
CA SER A 444 -11.88 19.78 -4.14
C SER A 444 -12.60 18.48 -3.80
N PHE A 445 -11.87 17.36 -3.87
CA PHE A 445 -12.50 16.05 -3.82
C PHE A 445 -13.12 15.74 -2.45
N TRP A 446 -12.38 16.02 -1.36
CA TRP A 446 -12.88 15.81 -0.01
C TRP A 446 -14.00 16.79 0.34
N SER A 447 -13.87 18.05 -0.03
CA SER A 447 -14.93 19.05 0.12
C SER A 447 -16.17 18.68 -0.68
N GLY A 448 -16.01 18.18 -1.90
CA GLY A 448 -17.10 17.66 -2.73
C GLY A 448 -17.81 16.47 -2.09
N PHE A 449 -17.07 15.53 -1.53
CA PHE A 449 -17.60 14.39 -0.79
C PHE A 449 -18.41 14.84 0.44
N LEU A 450 -17.85 15.76 1.26
CA LEU A 450 -18.54 16.27 2.45
C LEU A 450 -19.78 17.09 2.11
N THR A 451 -19.77 17.82 0.99
CA THR A 451 -20.94 18.58 0.52
C THR A 451 -22.04 17.63 0.05
N TRP A 452 -21.72 16.61 -0.73
CA TRP A 452 -22.66 15.57 -1.16
C TRP A 452 -23.30 14.85 0.01
N PHE A 453 -22.54 14.66 1.11
CA PHE A 453 -23.03 13.99 2.31
C PHE A 453 -24.01 14.82 3.15
N LYS A 454 -23.92 16.16 3.11
CA LYS A 454 -24.77 17.08 3.89
C LYS A 454 -26.10 17.42 3.19
N GLY A 455 -26.19 17.17 1.87
CA GLY A 455 -27.43 17.32 1.08
C GLY A 455 -28.23 16.05 1.03
#